data_cff2c54a54195102db1a77335744f986
#
_entry.id   cff2c54a54195102db1a77335744f986
#
_cell.length_a   1.000
_cell.length_b   1.000
_cell.length_c   1.000
_cell.angle_alpha   90.00
_cell.angle_beta   90.00
_cell.angle_gamma   90.00
#
_symmetry.space_group_name_H-M   'P 1'
#
loop_
_entity.id
_entity.type
_entity.pdbx_description
1 polymer ?
#
loop_
_entity_poly.entity_id
_entity_poly.type
_entity_poly.pdbx_seq_one_letter_code
_entity_poly.pdbx_strand_id
1 'polypeptide(L)'
;MESLKLVILIADEGLLDDVLSTLGELGIEHYTRWSGVEGAGRTGPRQGSPIWPGLNEVFLLVLEPHRVQPLVDALHAVRDTYPITPGLRFIISDAELV
;
A
#
# COMPACT_ATOMS: atom_id res chain seq x y z
N MET A 1 0.04 -26.75 -7.52
CA MET A 1 0.02 -25.31 -7.78
C MET A 1 0.18 -24.55 -6.48
N GLU A 2 1.04 -23.56 -6.48
CA GLU A 2 1.30 -22.78 -5.29
C GLU A 2 0.14 -21.82 -5.01
N SER A 3 -0.31 -21.76 -3.77
CA SER A 3 -1.29 -20.78 -3.33
C SER A 3 -0.62 -19.42 -3.21
N LEU A 4 -1.15 -18.41 -3.90
CA LEU A 4 -0.64 -17.05 -3.85
C LEU A 4 -1.75 -16.08 -3.44
N LYS A 5 -1.33 -14.91 -2.97
CA LYS A 5 -2.23 -13.82 -2.62
C LYS A 5 -1.93 -12.60 -3.47
N LEU A 6 -2.99 -12.00 -3.99
CA LEU A 6 -2.93 -10.68 -4.58
C LEU A 6 -3.13 -9.65 -3.46
N VAL A 7 -2.23 -8.70 -3.39
CA VAL A 7 -2.36 -7.57 -2.46
C VAL A 7 -2.36 -6.29 -3.29
N ILE A 8 -3.44 -5.53 -3.17
CA ILE A 8 -3.50 -4.17 -3.69
C ILE A 8 -3.35 -3.24 -2.50
N LEU A 9 -2.22 -2.56 -2.45
CA LEU A 9 -1.89 -1.63 -1.38
C LEU A 9 -2.12 -0.21 -1.90
N ILE A 10 -3.00 0.52 -1.22
CA ILE A 10 -3.29 1.91 -1.54
C ILE A 10 -2.84 2.75 -0.36
N ALA A 11 -1.88 3.63 -0.58
CA ALA A 11 -1.28 4.43 0.46
C ALA A 11 -1.24 5.91 0.08
N ASP A 12 -1.43 6.78 1.06
CA ASP A 12 -1.16 8.21 0.89
C ASP A 12 0.26 8.39 0.36
N GLU A 13 0.46 9.33 -0.57
CA GLU A 13 1.79 9.58 -1.16
C GLU A 13 2.84 9.91 -0.11
N GLY A 14 2.45 10.47 1.02
CA GLY A 14 3.35 10.75 2.13
C GLY A 14 3.94 9.51 2.78
N LEU A 15 3.35 8.33 2.53
CA LEU A 15 3.88 7.06 3.03
C LEU A 15 4.82 6.37 2.04
N LEU A 16 5.08 6.96 0.87
CA LEU A 16 5.84 6.27 -0.19
C LEU A 16 7.20 5.74 0.30
N ASP A 17 7.98 6.58 0.94
CA ASP A 17 9.31 6.19 1.39
C ASP A 17 9.23 5.08 2.44
N ASP A 18 8.26 5.16 3.35
CA ASP A 18 8.02 4.12 4.35
C ASP A 18 7.61 2.81 3.71
N VAL A 19 6.76 2.85 2.69
CA VAL A 19 6.34 1.64 1.98
C VAL A 19 7.53 0.99 1.28
N LEU A 20 8.31 1.76 0.54
CA LEU A 20 9.49 1.24 -0.17
C LEU A 20 10.50 0.65 0.80
N SER A 21 10.75 1.33 1.91
CA SER A 21 11.66 0.86 2.96
C SER A 21 11.18 -0.45 3.57
N THR A 22 9.88 -0.54 3.88
CA THR A 22 9.28 -1.75 4.46
C THR A 22 9.34 -2.93 3.49
N LEU A 23 9.03 -2.70 2.21
CA LEU A 23 9.15 -3.75 1.20
C LEU A 23 10.59 -4.27 1.12
N GLY A 24 11.56 -3.36 1.13
CA GLY A 24 12.98 -3.73 1.13
C GLY A 24 13.38 -4.55 2.35
N GLU A 25 12.96 -4.14 3.54
CA GLU A 25 13.25 -4.86 4.79
C GLU A 25 12.65 -6.28 4.80
N LEU A 26 11.49 -6.44 4.20
CA LEU A 26 10.81 -7.75 4.11
C LEU A 26 11.28 -8.59 2.93
N GLY A 27 12.22 -8.09 2.13
CA GLY A 27 12.71 -8.81 0.97
C GLY A 27 11.72 -8.93 -0.18
N ILE A 28 10.75 -8.02 -0.25
CA ILE A 28 9.76 -7.98 -1.33
C ILE A 28 10.31 -7.10 -2.45
N GLU A 29 10.77 -7.73 -3.52
CA GLU A 29 11.48 -7.05 -4.61
C GLU A 29 10.63 -6.85 -5.86
N HIS A 30 9.51 -7.56 -5.98
CA HIS A 30 8.68 -7.55 -7.18
C HIS A 30 7.32 -6.97 -6.92
N TYR A 31 7.00 -5.90 -7.62
CA TYR A 31 5.70 -5.24 -7.54
C TYR A 31 5.50 -4.34 -8.76
N THR A 32 4.26 -3.96 -9.01
CA THR A 32 3.92 -2.91 -9.97
C THR A 32 3.36 -1.74 -9.18
N ARG A 33 3.77 -0.53 -9.53
CA ARG A 33 3.37 0.67 -8.80
C ARG A 33 2.79 1.72 -9.73
N TRP A 34 1.73 2.36 -9.27
CA TRP A 34 1.17 3.56 -9.89
C TRP A 34 1.29 4.72 -8.91
N SER A 35 1.86 5.83 -9.36
CA SER A 35 2.04 7.03 -8.54
C SER A 35 1.01 8.09 -8.92
N GLY A 36 0.70 8.98 -7.97
CA GLY A 36 -0.11 10.15 -8.22
C GLY A 36 -1.56 9.83 -8.56
N VAL A 37 -2.14 8.83 -7.92
CA VAL A 37 -3.49 8.36 -8.22
C VAL A 37 -4.50 9.13 -7.38
N GLU A 38 -5.50 9.71 -8.04
CA GLU A 38 -6.61 10.37 -7.36
C GLU A 38 -7.55 9.35 -6.74
N GLY A 39 -8.20 9.74 -5.65
CA GLY A 39 -9.20 8.92 -5.02
C GLY A 39 -10.14 9.75 -4.17
N ALA A 40 -11.21 9.13 -3.73
CA ALA A 40 -12.15 9.70 -2.77
C ALA A 40 -12.44 8.66 -1.71
N GLY A 41 -12.36 9.05 -0.46
CA GLY A 41 -12.59 8.16 0.66
C GLY A 41 -13.22 8.92 1.83
N ARG A 42 -13.03 8.40 3.03
CA ARG A 42 -13.62 8.99 4.25
C ARG A 42 -13.14 10.41 4.52
N THR A 43 -11.94 10.75 4.06
CA THR A 43 -11.35 12.08 4.25
C THR A 43 -11.66 13.02 3.10
N GLY A 44 -12.49 12.61 2.14
CA GLY A 44 -12.84 13.37 0.95
C GLY A 44 -11.95 13.08 -0.26
N PRO A 45 -12.16 13.80 -1.36
CA PRO A 45 -11.42 13.59 -2.59
C PRO A 45 -9.93 13.89 -2.44
N ARG A 46 -9.08 13.07 -3.05
CA ARG A 46 -7.65 13.29 -3.14
C ARG A 46 -7.29 13.58 -4.60
N GLN A 47 -7.16 14.85 -4.93
CA GLN A 47 -6.98 15.32 -6.30
C GLN A 47 -5.67 16.09 -6.52
N GLY A 48 -4.83 16.17 -5.49
CA GLY A 48 -3.54 16.85 -5.62
C GLY A 48 -3.65 18.37 -5.77
N SER A 49 -4.77 18.98 -5.40
CA SER A 49 -4.93 20.43 -5.43
C SER A 49 -4.20 21.08 -4.25
N PRO A 50 -3.91 22.39 -4.31
CA PRO A 50 -3.29 23.09 -3.17
C PRO A 50 -4.11 23.01 -1.88
N ILE A 51 -5.43 22.84 -1.97
CA ILE A 51 -6.31 22.71 -0.81
C ILE A 51 -6.28 21.28 -0.29
N TRP A 52 -6.16 20.30 -1.18
CA TRP A 52 -6.12 18.87 -0.88
C TRP A 52 -4.91 18.25 -1.56
N PRO A 53 -3.69 18.49 -1.05
CA PRO A 53 -2.46 18.16 -1.77
C PRO A 53 -2.10 16.67 -1.77
N GLY A 54 -2.95 15.81 -1.25
CA GLY A 54 -2.64 14.38 -1.16
C GLY A 54 -3.12 13.58 -2.35
N LEU A 55 -2.23 12.81 -2.96
CA LEU A 55 -2.54 11.77 -3.93
C LEU A 55 -2.19 10.43 -3.31
N ASN A 56 -2.51 9.33 -4.00
CA ASN A 56 -2.23 7.98 -3.53
C ASN A 56 -1.14 7.32 -4.38
N GLU A 57 -0.41 6.44 -3.73
CA GLU A 57 0.42 5.43 -4.35
C GLU A 57 -0.32 4.11 -4.34
N VAL A 58 -0.31 3.39 -5.45
CA VAL A 58 -0.94 2.06 -5.55
C VAL A 58 0.13 1.05 -5.89
N PHE A 59 0.22 -0.01 -5.09
CA PHE A 59 1.13 -1.13 -5.33
C PHE A 59 0.33 -2.39 -5.58
N LEU A 60 0.69 -3.11 -6.62
CA LEU A 60 0.15 -4.43 -6.90
C LEU A 60 1.23 -5.44 -6.58
N LEU A 61 0.94 -6.35 -5.65
CA LEU A 61 1.88 -7.39 -5.24
C LEU A 61 1.21 -8.75 -5.34
N VAL A 62 2.00 -9.76 -5.68
CA VAL A 62 1.58 -11.16 -5.58
C VAL A 62 2.56 -11.84 -4.65
N LEU A 63 2.05 -12.33 -3.53
CA LEU A 63 2.86 -12.83 -2.43
C LEU A 63 2.45 -14.24 -2.02
N GLU A 64 3.41 -14.99 -1.48
CA GLU A 64 3.10 -16.20 -0.73
C GLU A 64 2.28 -15.82 0.50
N PRO A 65 1.32 -16.66 0.90
CA PRO A 65 0.38 -16.30 1.98
C PRO A 65 1.04 -15.87 3.28
N HIS A 66 2.14 -16.51 3.67
CA HIS A 66 2.83 -16.21 4.92
C HIS A 66 3.50 -14.83 4.94
N ARG A 67 3.65 -14.19 3.78
CA ARG A 67 4.29 -12.87 3.68
C ARG A 67 3.30 -11.70 3.81
N VAL A 68 2.00 -11.99 3.76
CA VAL A 68 0.98 -10.95 3.76
C VAL A 68 0.86 -10.26 5.13
N GLN A 69 0.68 -11.05 6.19
CA GLN A 69 0.46 -10.47 7.52
C GLN A 69 1.66 -9.67 8.03
N PRO A 70 2.91 -10.11 7.86
CA PRO A 70 4.06 -9.28 8.23
C PRO A 70 4.08 -7.92 7.53
N LEU A 71 3.69 -7.87 6.24
CA LEU A 71 3.62 -6.62 5.51
C LEU A 71 2.53 -5.70 6.07
N VAL A 72 1.34 -6.25 6.30
CA VAL A 72 0.20 -5.50 6.86
C VAL A 72 0.56 -4.93 8.23
N ASP A 73 1.12 -5.77 9.10
CA ASP A 73 1.47 -5.36 10.46
C ASP A 73 2.55 -4.27 10.47
N ALA A 74 3.57 -4.41 9.62
CA ALA A 74 4.65 -3.45 9.55
C ALA A 74 4.15 -2.07 9.08
N LEU A 75 3.29 -2.03 8.07
CA LEU A 75 2.76 -0.77 7.55
C LEU A 75 1.71 -0.15 8.47
N HIS A 76 0.92 -0.95 9.17
CA HIS A 76 0.03 -0.44 10.22
C HIS A 76 0.83 0.23 11.33
N ALA A 77 1.94 -0.37 11.75
CA ALA A 77 2.81 0.21 12.78
C ALA A 77 3.39 1.55 12.33
N VAL A 78 3.83 1.63 11.07
CA VAL A 78 4.33 2.89 10.49
C VAL A 78 3.25 3.97 10.47
N ARG A 79 2.07 3.63 9.95
CA ARG A 79 0.92 4.55 9.91
C ARG A 79 0.62 5.12 11.30
N ASP A 80 0.67 4.28 12.30
CA ASP A 80 0.29 4.66 13.67
C ASP A 80 1.32 5.58 14.34
N THR A 81 2.50 5.80 13.75
CA THR A 81 3.47 6.78 14.23
C THR A 81 3.13 8.21 13.81
N TYR A 82 2.24 8.41 12.86
CA TYR A 82 1.90 9.73 12.35
C TYR A 82 0.86 10.40 13.25
N PRO A 83 1.03 11.70 13.56
CA PRO A 83 0.04 12.41 14.39
C PRO A 83 -1.32 12.55 13.72
N ILE A 84 -1.34 12.69 12.39
CA ILE A 84 -2.56 12.65 11.60
C ILE A 84 -2.48 11.38 10.75
N THR A 85 -3.42 10.48 10.96
CA THR A 85 -3.40 9.16 10.33
C THR A 85 -3.48 9.27 8.81
N PRO A 86 -2.43 8.88 8.07
CA PRO A 86 -2.49 8.87 6.61
C PRO A 86 -3.34 7.72 6.09
N GLY A 87 -3.85 7.85 4.87
CA GLY A 87 -4.61 6.80 4.24
C GLY A 87 -3.75 5.58 3.95
N LEU A 88 -4.26 4.41 4.32
CA LEU A 88 -3.59 3.13 4.06
C LEU A 88 -4.66 2.05 3.96
N ARG A 89 -4.65 1.30 2.86
CA ARG A 89 -5.63 0.24 2.65
C ARG A 89 -4.98 -0.95 1.95
N PHE A 90 -5.36 -2.13 2.40
CA PHE A 90 -4.98 -3.39 1.77
C PHE A 90 -6.23 -4.07 1.24
N ILE A 91 -6.19 -4.50 -0.01
CA ILE A 91 -7.22 -5.35 -0.59
C ILE A 91 -6.53 -6.67 -0.92
N ILE A 92 -7.02 -7.75 -0.35
CA ILE A 92 -6.36 -9.06 -0.43
C ILE A 92 -7.34 -10.07 -1.02
N SER A 93 -6.87 -10.82 -2.01
CA SER A 93 -7.62 -11.93 -2.57
C SER A 93 -6.68 -13.08 -2.94
N ASP A 94 -7.25 -14.22 -3.31
CA ASP A 94 -6.47 -15.30 -3.87
C ASP A 94 -5.99 -14.93 -5.27
N ALA A 95 -4.85 -15.47 -5.67
CA ALA A 95 -4.25 -15.22 -6.98
C ALA A 95 -3.67 -16.49 -7.56
N GLU A 96 -3.68 -16.54 -8.89
CA GLU A 96 -3.05 -17.60 -9.67
C GLU A 96 -2.21 -16.94 -10.75
N LEU A 97 -0.92 -17.29 -10.80
CA LEU A 97 -0.03 -16.86 -11.88
C LEU A 97 0.02 -17.93 -12.95
N VAL A 98 -0.10 -17.52 -14.17
CA VAL A 98 -0.08 -18.43 -15.33
C VAL A 98 1.13 -18.18 -16.21
#